data_fb385ec7d2c8643454aa311690202bfa
#
_entry.id   fb385ec7d2c8643454aa311690202bfa
#
_cell.length_a   1.000
_cell.length_b   1.000
_cell.length_c   1.000
_cell.angle_alpha   90.00
_cell.angle_beta   90.00
_cell.angle_gamma   90.00
#
_symmetry.space_group_name_H-M   'P 1'
#
loop_
_entity.id
_entity.type
_entity.pdbx_description
1 polymer ?
#
loop_
_entity_poly.entity_id
_entity_poly.type
_entity_poly.pdbx_seq_one_letter_code
_entity_poly.pdbx_strand_id
1 'polypeptide(L)'
;MPTHQSLSGASDDDLLQRMVKTHPDRFGEAYWTFFDAHVAPHLPSPPTMIDLGCGPGLFLRDLGQRYPAATLYGYDVTPAMIAHGRQLPSTGAQTTLVVHDVATQPLPHAAGTVHLVSMSSVLHVFEEPWPVLAEIRRVLAAGGIFLLHDWIRQPLETYLAWRRDVLGEDEAESRRRGFRLFPVHNKYTADDWRWLLGKAGLAIRHEAQLRASHRIFVTTDDSHQRAR
;
A
#
# COMPACT_ATOMS: atom_id res chain seq x y z
N MET A 1 -13.93 9.07 0.08
CA MET A 1 -12.47 9.35 0.08
C MET A 1 -12.06 9.88 -1.30
N PRO A 2 -11.18 10.89 -1.42
CA PRO A 2 -10.60 11.24 -2.70
C PRO A 2 -9.79 10.07 -3.24
N THR A 3 -9.94 9.76 -4.53
CA THR A 3 -9.19 8.71 -5.21
C THR A 3 -8.08 9.32 -6.07
N HIS A 4 -7.08 8.54 -6.44
CA HIS A 4 -6.07 9.01 -7.39
C HIS A 4 -6.68 9.50 -8.71
N GLN A 5 -7.77 8.87 -9.18
CA GLN A 5 -8.50 9.31 -10.37
C GLN A 5 -9.09 10.69 -10.16
N SER A 6 -9.82 10.91 -9.07
CA SER A 6 -10.44 12.22 -8.77
C SER A 6 -9.40 13.33 -8.61
N LEU A 7 -8.27 13.00 -7.97
CA LEU A 7 -7.16 13.94 -7.79
C LEU A 7 -6.42 14.23 -9.10
N SER A 8 -6.20 13.23 -9.95
CA SER A 8 -5.44 13.37 -11.20
C SER A 8 -6.29 13.78 -12.40
N GLY A 9 -7.63 13.64 -12.30
CA GLY A 9 -8.53 13.78 -13.44
C GLY A 9 -8.35 12.69 -14.50
N ALA A 10 -7.79 11.54 -14.11
CA ALA A 10 -7.65 10.36 -14.96
C ALA A 10 -8.92 9.52 -14.89
N SER A 11 -9.22 8.80 -15.98
CA SER A 11 -10.24 7.75 -15.96
C SER A 11 -9.77 6.53 -15.15
N ASP A 12 -10.70 5.64 -14.80
CA ASP A 12 -10.36 4.37 -14.15
C ASP A 12 -9.45 3.51 -15.04
N ASP A 13 -9.70 3.51 -16.37
CA ASP A 13 -8.88 2.79 -17.33
C ASP A 13 -7.46 3.36 -17.42
N ASP A 14 -7.28 4.68 -17.47
CA ASP A 14 -5.96 5.31 -17.47
C ASP A 14 -5.17 4.94 -16.21
N LEU A 15 -5.84 4.94 -15.05
CA LEU A 15 -5.20 4.56 -13.80
C LEU A 15 -4.85 3.07 -13.80
N LEU A 16 -5.76 2.21 -14.24
CA LEU A 16 -5.55 0.76 -14.35
C LEU A 16 -4.32 0.46 -15.23
N GLN A 17 -4.27 1.02 -16.44
CA GLN A 17 -3.15 0.85 -17.37
C GLN A 17 -1.82 1.30 -16.72
N ARG A 18 -1.84 2.42 -16.02
CA ARG A 18 -0.67 2.92 -15.30
C ARG A 18 -0.24 1.98 -14.18
N MET A 19 -1.19 1.47 -13.38
CA MET A 19 -0.88 0.54 -12.28
C MET A 19 -0.29 -0.76 -12.79
N VAL A 20 -0.81 -1.30 -13.89
CA VAL A 20 -0.25 -2.49 -14.56
C VAL A 20 1.16 -2.22 -15.07
N LYS A 21 1.36 -1.11 -15.80
CA LYS A 21 2.66 -0.73 -16.37
C LYS A 21 3.74 -0.55 -15.30
N THR A 22 3.39 0.08 -14.17
CA THR A 22 4.36 0.43 -13.11
C THR A 22 4.46 -0.62 -12.01
N HIS A 23 3.73 -1.71 -12.09
CA HIS A 23 3.75 -2.77 -11.09
C HIS A 23 5.15 -3.38 -10.89
N PRO A 24 5.88 -3.79 -11.95
CA PRO A 24 7.23 -4.35 -11.79
C PRO A 24 8.23 -3.37 -11.17
N ASP A 25 8.07 -2.06 -11.41
CA ASP A 25 8.90 -1.03 -10.81
C ASP A 25 8.62 -0.86 -9.30
N ARG A 26 7.35 -0.99 -8.89
CA ARG A 26 6.97 -0.86 -7.47
C ARG A 26 7.31 -2.08 -6.65
N PHE A 27 7.11 -3.26 -7.21
CA PHE A 27 7.28 -4.57 -6.55
C PHE A 27 8.38 -5.38 -7.24
N GLY A 28 9.50 -4.71 -7.57
CA GLY A 28 10.68 -5.33 -8.17
C GLY A 28 11.57 -6.03 -7.14
N GLU A 29 12.78 -6.41 -7.59
CA GLU A 29 13.74 -7.18 -6.79
C GLU A 29 14.06 -6.55 -5.43
N ALA A 30 14.31 -5.23 -5.38
CA ALA A 30 14.61 -4.54 -4.12
C ALA A 30 13.47 -4.64 -3.10
N TYR A 31 12.21 -4.57 -3.57
CA TYR A 31 11.04 -4.73 -2.70
C TYR A 31 10.98 -6.15 -2.12
N TRP A 32 11.12 -7.16 -2.98
CA TRP A 32 11.03 -8.56 -2.55
C TRP A 32 12.22 -8.98 -1.68
N THR A 33 13.43 -8.51 -1.97
CA THR A 33 14.60 -8.71 -1.10
C THR A 33 14.34 -8.14 0.31
N PHE A 34 13.79 -6.94 0.39
CA PHE A 34 13.43 -6.35 1.68
C PHE A 34 12.31 -7.14 2.38
N PHE A 35 11.28 -7.53 1.62
CA PHE A 35 10.16 -8.34 2.14
C PHE A 35 10.64 -9.68 2.71
N ASP A 36 11.50 -10.38 1.97
CA ASP A 36 12.02 -11.69 2.37
C ASP A 36 12.92 -11.60 3.62
N ALA A 37 13.64 -10.48 3.78
CA ALA A 37 14.50 -10.27 4.94
C ALA A 37 13.72 -9.86 6.21
N HIS A 38 12.65 -9.07 6.07
CA HIS A 38 12.06 -8.36 7.21
C HIS A 38 10.56 -8.63 7.45
N VAL A 39 9.87 -9.30 6.51
CA VAL A 39 8.45 -9.62 6.64
C VAL A 39 8.23 -11.13 6.65
N ALA A 40 8.73 -11.83 5.64
CA ALA A 40 8.51 -13.27 5.46
C ALA A 40 8.85 -14.12 6.69
N PRO A 41 9.97 -13.88 7.44
CA PRO A 41 10.32 -14.68 8.61
C PRO A 41 9.33 -14.60 9.77
N HIS A 42 8.44 -13.60 9.77
CA HIS A 42 7.47 -13.35 10.84
C HIS A 42 6.05 -13.81 10.47
N LEU A 43 5.84 -14.31 9.26
CA LEU A 43 4.54 -14.80 8.82
C LEU A 43 4.35 -16.26 9.22
N PRO A 44 3.19 -16.63 9.81
CA PRO A 44 2.86 -18.02 10.05
C PRO A 44 2.56 -18.75 8.72
N SER A 45 2.43 -20.06 8.76
CA SER A 45 2.03 -20.85 7.62
C SER A 45 0.79 -21.68 7.96
N PRO A 46 -0.36 -21.45 7.31
CA PRO A 46 -0.65 -20.43 6.30
C PRO A 46 -0.93 -19.05 6.90
N PRO A 47 -0.57 -17.96 6.23
CA PRO A 47 -0.87 -16.62 6.72
C PRO A 47 -2.22 -16.10 6.21
N THR A 48 -2.84 -15.20 7.00
CA THR A 48 -3.95 -14.34 6.56
C THR A 48 -3.41 -12.95 6.29
N MET A 49 -3.60 -12.42 5.08
CA MET A 49 -3.06 -11.13 4.68
C MET A 49 -4.12 -10.23 4.05
N ILE A 50 -4.01 -8.94 4.28
CA ILE A 50 -4.88 -7.90 3.71
C ILE A 50 -4.04 -6.90 2.95
N ASP A 51 -4.49 -6.47 1.76
CA ASP A 51 -3.95 -5.32 1.03
C ASP A 51 -5.01 -4.23 0.91
N LEU A 52 -4.75 -3.07 1.51
CA LEU A 52 -5.66 -1.92 1.53
C LEU A 52 -5.29 -0.94 0.42
N GLY A 53 -6.26 -0.59 -0.43
CA GLY A 53 -6.02 0.08 -1.70
C GLY A 53 -5.33 -0.86 -2.68
N CYS A 54 -5.82 -2.10 -2.77
CA CYS A 54 -5.20 -3.17 -3.55
C CYS A 54 -5.18 -2.92 -5.07
N GLY A 55 -5.89 -1.89 -5.55
CA GLY A 55 -6.01 -1.60 -6.96
C GLY A 55 -6.44 -2.82 -7.76
N PRO A 56 -5.78 -3.13 -8.89
CA PRO A 56 -6.11 -4.26 -9.74
C PRO A 56 -5.65 -5.62 -9.18
N GLY A 57 -5.27 -5.72 -7.90
CA GLY A 57 -4.94 -6.98 -7.23
C GLY A 57 -3.59 -7.62 -7.62
N LEU A 58 -2.72 -6.90 -8.33
CA LEU A 58 -1.46 -7.47 -8.83
C LEU A 58 -0.50 -7.86 -7.70
N PHE A 59 -0.41 -7.06 -6.64
CA PHE A 59 0.42 -7.40 -5.47
C PHE A 59 -0.12 -8.64 -4.74
N LEU A 60 -1.44 -8.77 -4.62
CA LEU A 60 -2.06 -9.97 -4.04
C LEU A 60 -1.83 -11.21 -4.91
N ARG A 61 -1.81 -11.07 -6.24
CA ARG A 61 -1.42 -12.16 -7.14
C ARG A 61 0.01 -12.60 -6.84
N ASP A 62 0.94 -11.67 -6.72
CA ASP A 62 2.35 -11.99 -6.44
C ASP A 62 2.52 -12.63 -5.05
N LEU A 63 1.78 -12.15 -4.04
CA LEU A 63 1.72 -12.80 -2.72
C LEU A 63 1.15 -14.22 -2.83
N GLY A 64 0.07 -14.42 -3.59
CA GLY A 64 -0.53 -15.73 -3.77
C GLY A 64 0.38 -16.74 -4.46
N GLN A 65 1.23 -16.30 -5.40
CA GLN A 65 2.27 -17.14 -6.00
C GLN A 65 3.34 -17.56 -4.98
N ARG A 66 3.70 -16.67 -4.07
CA ARG A 66 4.70 -16.92 -3.01
C ARG A 66 4.13 -17.75 -1.85
N TYR A 67 2.85 -17.58 -1.56
CA TYR A 67 2.14 -18.20 -0.44
C TYR A 67 0.84 -18.88 -0.92
N PRO A 68 0.92 -20.01 -1.64
CA PRO A 68 -0.25 -20.63 -2.27
C PRO A 68 -1.29 -21.17 -1.27
N ALA A 69 -0.93 -21.35 0.00
CA ALA A 69 -1.85 -21.74 1.05
C ALA A 69 -2.44 -20.56 1.85
N ALA A 70 -2.07 -19.32 1.50
CA ALA A 70 -2.54 -18.13 2.21
C ALA A 70 -4.02 -17.82 1.97
N THR A 71 -4.62 -17.10 2.93
CA THR A 71 -5.90 -16.42 2.75
C THR A 71 -5.62 -14.94 2.53
N LEU A 72 -6.00 -14.43 1.36
CA LEU A 72 -5.70 -13.08 0.89
C LEU A 72 -6.98 -12.26 0.72
N TYR A 73 -6.98 -11.03 1.23
CA TYR A 73 -8.06 -10.09 1.05
C TYR A 73 -7.55 -8.80 0.43
N GLY A 74 -8.23 -8.29 -0.59
CA GLY A 74 -7.96 -6.99 -1.20
C GLY A 74 -9.16 -6.07 -1.09
N TYR A 75 -8.93 -4.87 -0.63
CA TYR A 75 -9.94 -3.83 -0.48
C TYR A 75 -9.54 -2.60 -1.31
N ASP A 76 -10.44 -2.15 -2.18
CA ASP A 76 -10.27 -0.92 -2.95
C ASP A 76 -11.61 -0.22 -3.12
N VAL A 77 -11.62 1.10 -3.19
CA VAL A 77 -12.84 1.89 -3.37
C VAL A 77 -13.32 1.90 -4.82
N THR A 78 -12.47 1.48 -5.78
CA THR A 78 -12.72 1.59 -7.22
C THR A 78 -13.27 0.27 -7.77
N PRO A 79 -14.55 0.20 -8.19
CA PRO A 79 -15.15 -1.02 -8.70
C PRO A 79 -14.41 -1.61 -9.92
N ALA A 80 -13.91 -0.75 -10.82
CA ALA A 80 -13.18 -1.18 -12.01
C ALA A 80 -11.88 -1.93 -11.65
N MET A 81 -11.16 -1.50 -10.62
CA MET A 81 -9.95 -2.16 -10.12
C MET A 81 -10.27 -3.55 -9.60
N ILE A 82 -11.31 -3.68 -8.77
CA ILE A 82 -11.77 -4.96 -8.22
C ILE A 82 -12.25 -5.90 -9.34
N ALA A 83 -12.99 -5.38 -10.32
CA ALA A 83 -13.46 -6.15 -11.47
C ALA A 83 -12.28 -6.73 -12.27
N HIS A 84 -11.24 -5.94 -12.51
CA HIS A 84 -10.01 -6.41 -13.17
C HIS A 84 -9.28 -7.47 -12.33
N GLY A 85 -9.10 -7.21 -11.04
CA GLY A 85 -8.39 -8.14 -10.14
C GLY A 85 -9.04 -9.54 -10.07
N ARG A 86 -10.38 -9.59 -10.14
CA ARG A 86 -11.13 -10.86 -10.16
C ARG A 86 -10.92 -11.69 -11.45
N GLN A 87 -10.36 -11.08 -12.50
CA GLN A 87 -10.04 -11.77 -13.75
C GLN A 87 -8.59 -12.29 -13.79
N LEU A 88 -7.77 -11.96 -12.79
CA LEU A 88 -6.40 -12.44 -12.73
C LEU A 88 -6.36 -13.97 -12.55
N PRO A 89 -5.36 -14.66 -13.11
CA PRO A 89 -5.20 -16.09 -12.92
C PRO A 89 -5.10 -16.48 -11.44
N SER A 90 -5.70 -17.61 -11.10
CA SER A 90 -5.59 -18.21 -9.75
C SER A 90 -4.13 -18.58 -9.44
N THR A 91 -3.73 -18.35 -8.19
CA THR A 91 -2.38 -18.62 -7.68
C THR A 91 -2.33 -19.81 -6.70
N GLY A 92 -3.47 -20.46 -6.44
CA GLY A 92 -3.63 -21.45 -5.37
C GLY A 92 -4.08 -20.83 -4.04
N ALA A 93 -3.69 -19.60 -3.72
CA ALA A 93 -4.17 -18.90 -2.53
C ALA A 93 -5.67 -18.56 -2.63
N GLN A 94 -6.37 -18.62 -1.51
CA GLN A 94 -7.75 -18.18 -1.42
C GLN A 94 -7.80 -16.65 -1.41
N THR A 95 -8.10 -16.02 -2.56
CA THR A 95 -8.10 -14.58 -2.71
C THR A 95 -9.52 -14.02 -2.83
N THR A 96 -9.84 -13.03 -1.99
CA THR A 96 -11.13 -12.31 -1.98
C THR A 96 -10.88 -10.82 -2.23
N LEU A 97 -11.51 -10.27 -3.28
CA LEU A 97 -11.42 -8.86 -3.64
C LEU A 97 -12.77 -8.17 -3.46
N VAL A 98 -12.80 -7.06 -2.71
CA VAL A 98 -14.03 -6.38 -2.31
C VAL A 98 -13.93 -4.88 -2.58
N VAL A 99 -14.99 -4.30 -3.15
CA VAL A 99 -15.16 -2.83 -3.17
C VAL A 99 -15.48 -2.37 -1.76
N HIS A 100 -14.57 -1.59 -1.15
CA HIS A 100 -14.66 -1.20 0.25
C HIS A 100 -13.92 0.11 0.51
N ASP A 101 -14.56 1.03 1.22
CA ASP A 101 -13.92 2.28 1.66
C ASP A 101 -13.51 2.17 3.14
N VAL A 102 -12.25 1.84 3.37
CA VAL A 102 -11.67 1.73 4.72
C VAL A 102 -11.64 3.06 5.50
N ALA A 103 -11.84 4.20 4.82
CA ALA A 103 -11.95 5.51 5.49
C ALA A 103 -13.28 5.68 6.24
N THR A 104 -14.33 4.99 5.79
CA THR A 104 -15.70 5.18 6.30
C THR A 104 -16.33 3.91 6.85
N GLN A 105 -15.74 2.75 6.58
CA GLN A 105 -16.27 1.44 6.95
C GLN A 105 -15.21 0.62 7.68
N PRO A 106 -15.53 -0.06 8.80
CA PRO A 106 -14.61 -0.98 9.46
C PRO A 106 -14.33 -2.19 8.56
N LEU A 107 -13.13 -2.77 8.69
CA LEU A 107 -12.78 -4.00 7.99
C LEU A 107 -13.62 -5.18 8.53
N PRO A 108 -14.15 -6.06 7.66
CA PRO A 108 -14.98 -7.19 8.07
C PRO A 108 -14.13 -8.35 8.64
N HIS A 109 -13.19 -8.02 9.53
CA HIS A 109 -12.31 -8.97 10.20
C HIS A 109 -12.40 -8.80 11.72
N ALA A 110 -12.35 -9.91 12.44
CA ALA A 110 -12.24 -9.88 13.88
C ALA A 110 -10.92 -9.25 14.32
N ALA A 111 -10.90 -8.66 15.51
CA ALA A 111 -9.68 -8.14 16.10
C ALA A 111 -8.63 -9.24 16.28
N GLY A 112 -7.38 -8.93 15.97
CA GLY A 112 -6.28 -9.85 16.25
C GLY A 112 -6.20 -11.09 15.35
N THR A 113 -6.73 -11.03 14.11
CA THR A 113 -6.79 -12.22 13.22
C THR A 113 -5.92 -12.13 11.97
N VAL A 114 -5.34 -10.98 11.68
CA VAL A 114 -4.60 -10.72 10.44
C VAL A 114 -3.10 -10.67 10.69
N HIS A 115 -2.32 -11.42 9.93
CA HIS A 115 -0.89 -11.54 10.12
C HIS A 115 -0.08 -10.47 9.36
N LEU A 116 -0.63 -10.01 8.21
CA LEU A 116 -0.05 -8.91 7.42
C LEU A 116 -1.16 -8.00 6.92
N VAL A 117 -1.05 -6.71 7.19
CA VAL A 117 -1.78 -5.67 6.47
C VAL A 117 -0.78 -4.88 5.65
N SER A 118 -1.01 -4.73 4.35
CA SER A 118 -0.20 -3.90 3.47
C SER A 118 -0.98 -2.70 2.96
N MET A 119 -0.25 -1.62 2.71
CA MET A 119 -0.71 -0.42 2.03
C MET A 119 0.41 0.12 1.15
N SER A 120 0.17 0.25 -0.16
CA SER A 120 1.18 0.78 -1.07
C SER A 120 0.67 1.95 -1.89
N SER A 121 1.25 3.13 -1.68
CA SER A 121 0.87 4.39 -2.34
C SER A 121 -0.60 4.77 -2.11
N VAL A 122 -1.10 4.61 -0.89
CA VAL A 122 -2.50 4.82 -0.55
C VAL A 122 -2.69 5.72 0.68
N LEU A 123 -1.91 5.53 1.76
CA LEU A 123 -2.17 6.22 3.02
C LEU A 123 -2.00 7.75 2.92
N HIS A 124 -1.14 8.24 2.03
CA HIS A 124 -0.91 9.66 1.79
C HIS A 124 -2.14 10.42 1.24
N VAL A 125 -3.12 9.73 0.62
CA VAL A 125 -4.33 10.37 0.07
C VAL A 125 -5.41 10.61 1.12
N PHE A 126 -5.31 10.01 2.30
CA PHE A 126 -6.27 10.24 3.38
C PHE A 126 -6.11 11.65 3.93
N GLU A 127 -7.22 12.34 4.13
CA GLU A 127 -7.24 13.64 4.83
C GLU A 127 -6.83 13.44 6.28
N GLU A 128 -7.40 12.44 6.93
CA GLU A 128 -7.10 12.03 8.30
C GLU A 128 -6.75 10.52 8.33
N PRO A 129 -5.50 10.14 8.62
CA PRO A 129 -5.09 8.74 8.59
C PRO A 129 -5.42 7.96 9.87
N TRP A 130 -5.76 8.64 10.99
CA TRP A 130 -5.92 8.01 12.30
C TRP A 130 -6.97 6.90 12.36
N PRO A 131 -8.19 7.06 11.81
CA PRO A 131 -9.20 6.00 11.82
C PRO A 131 -8.71 4.73 11.11
N VAL A 132 -8.03 4.89 9.97
CA VAL A 132 -7.48 3.77 9.20
C VAL A 132 -6.35 3.07 9.96
N LEU A 133 -5.43 3.83 10.56
CA LEU A 133 -4.34 3.26 11.37
C LEU A 133 -4.88 2.54 12.62
N ALA A 134 -5.92 3.07 13.25
CA ALA A 134 -6.58 2.40 14.38
C ALA A 134 -7.23 1.08 13.94
N GLU A 135 -7.87 1.06 12.79
CA GLU A 135 -8.52 -0.13 12.25
C GLU A 135 -7.50 -1.20 11.83
N ILE A 136 -6.38 -0.79 11.22
CA ILE A 136 -5.24 -1.68 10.93
C ILE A 136 -4.75 -2.34 12.22
N ARG A 137 -4.53 -1.56 13.27
CA ARG A 137 -4.11 -2.11 14.57
C ARG A 137 -5.12 -3.09 15.16
N ARG A 138 -6.41 -2.77 15.05
CA ARG A 138 -7.47 -3.62 15.57
C ARG A 138 -7.44 -5.02 14.96
N VAL A 139 -7.23 -5.12 13.65
CA VAL A 139 -7.26 -6.42 12.96
C VAL A 139 -5.96 -7.20 13.06
N LEU A 140 -4.81 -6.53 13.32
CA LEU A 140 -3.51 -7.19 13.42
C LEU A 140 -3.47 -8.21 14.56
N ALA A 141 -3.04 -9.42 14.25
CA ALA A 141 -2.75 -10.45 15.22
C ALA A 141 -1.56 -10.06 16.12
N ALA A 142 -1.41 -10.74 17.26
CA ALA A 142 -0.21 -10.58 18.07
C ALA A 142 1.05 -10.91 17.25
N GLY A 143 1.97 -9.94 17.14
CA GLY A 143 3.14 -10.04 16.26
C GLY A 143 2.85 -9.82 14.77
N GLY A 144 1.60 -9.51 14.40
CA GLY A 144 1.24 -9.16 13.03
C GLY A 144 1.91 -7.88 12.57
N ILE A 145 2.07 -7.77 11.26
CA ILE A 145 2.84 -6.70 10.60
C ILE A 145 1.90 -5.77 9.84
N PHE A 146 2.07 -4.46 10.01
CA PHE A 146 1.63 -3.47 9.05
C PHE A 146 2.82 -3.04 8.17
N LEU A 147 2.70 -3.29 6.86
CA LEU A 147 3.69 -2.97 5.85
C LEU A 147 3.22 -1.74 5.06
N LEU A 148 3.79 -0.59 5.34
CA LEU A 148 3.53 0.65 4.63
C LEU A 148 4.63 0.90 3.60
N HIS A 149 4.28 0.98 2.31
CA HIS A 149 5.16 1.39 1.23
C HIS A 149 4.58 2.64 0.57
N ASP A 150 5.04 3.83 0.96
CA ASP A 150 4.35 5.05 0.56
C ASP A 150 5.30 6.18 0.15
N TRP A 151 4.70 7.20 -0.46
CA TRP A 151 5.38 8.38 -0.93
C TRP A 151 6.08 9.12 0.22
N ILE A 152 7.29 9.59 -0.07
CA ILE A 152 8.01 10.57 0.75
C ILE A 152 8.25 11.84 -0.06
N ARG A 153 8.28 12.97 0.64
CA ARG A 153 8.53 14.28 0.04
C ARG A 153 9.88 14.30 -0.67
N GLN A 154 9.88 14.78 -1.89
CA GLN A 154 11.04 14.95 -2.75
C GLN A 154 11.00 16.34 -3.41
N PRO A 155 12.13 16.85 -3.95
CA PRO A 155 12.15 18.08 -4.73
C PRO A 155 11.21 18.00 -5.95
N LEU A 156 10.57 19.14 -6.29
CA LEU A 156 9.65 19.21 -7.42
C LEU A 156 10.32 18.79 -8.74
N GLU A 157 11.55 19.20 -8.96
CA GLU A 157 12.32 18.83 -10.15
C GLU A 157 12.47 17.30 -10.28
N THR A 158 12.86 16.63 -9.19
CA THR A 158 12.98 15.17 -9.12
C THR A 158 11.64 14.49 -9.42
N TYR A 159 10.55 15.02 -8.86
CA TYR A 159 9.21 14.50 -9.09
C TYR A 159 8.77 14.64 -10.55
N LEU A 160 9.02 15.79 -11.18
CA LEU A 160 8.69 16.01 -12.59
C LEU A 160 9.57 15.18 -13.53
N ALA A 161 10.86 15.01 -13.20
CA ALA A 161 11.76 14.10 -13.95
C ALA A 161 11.25 12.66 -13.92
N TRP A 162 10.90 12.16 -12.73
CA TRP A 162 10.31 10.82 -12.59
C TRP A 162 9.04 10.64 -13.45
N ARG A 163 8.18 11.65 -13.53
CA ARG A 163 6.97 11.58 -14.37
C ARG A 163 7.30 11.41 -15.85
N ARG A 164 8.32 12.12 -16.35
CA ARG A 164 8.76 11.98 -17.74
C ARG A 164 9.44 10.63 -17.98
N ASP A 165 10.37 10.28 -17.13
CA ASP A 165 11.28 9.16 -17.36
C ASP A 165 10.61 7.80 -17.12
N VAL A 166 9.75 7.69 -16.09
CA VAL A 166 9.10 6.42 -15.70
C VAL A 166 7.68 6.32 -16.28
N LEU A 167 6.88 7.40 -16.22
CA LEU A 167 5.51 7.36 -16.74
C LEU A 167 5.46 7.60 -18.26
N GLY A 168 6.52 8.17 -18.86
CA GLY A 168 6.57 8.50 -20.28
C GLY A 168 5.70 9.69 -20.66
N GLU A 169 5.40 10.59 -19.70
CA GLU A 169 4.67 11.81 -19.96
C GLU A 169 5.55 12.81 -20.72
N ASP A 170 4.98 13.52 -21.69
CA ASP A 170 5.67 14.67 -22.29
C ASP A 170 5.83 15.82 -21.26
N GLU A 171 6.60 16.82 -21.60
CA GLU A 171 6.91 17.93 -20.67
C GLU A 171 5.66 18.70 -20.26
N ALA A 172 4.74 18.97 -21.19
CA ALA A 172 3.52 19.72 -20.91
C ALA A 172 2.56 18.95 -20.01
N GLU A 173 2.39 17.66 -20.27
CA GLU A 173 1.58 16.76 -19.45
C GLU A 173 2.19 16.56 -18.06
N SER A 174 3.50 16.32 -17.98
CA SER A 174 4.25 16.17 -16.74
C SER A 174 4.10 17.40 -15.85
N ARG A 175 4.22 18.61 -16.43
CA ARG A 175 3.99 19.85 -15.69
C ARG A 175 2.55 19.99 -15.22
N ARG A 176 1.57 19.83 -16.13
CA ARG A 176 0.15 20.00 -15.79
C ARG A 176 -0.31 19.04 -14.68
N ARG A 177 -0.03 17.75 -14.84
CA ARG A 177 -0.39 16.72 -13.84
C ARG A 177 0.52 16.74 -12.64
N GLY A 178 1.81 17.03 -12.85
CA GLY A 178 2.81 17.11 -11.79
C GLY A 178 2.45 18.17 -10.76
N PHE A 179 2.21 19.39 -11.17
CA PHE A 179 1.84 20.46 -10.22
C PHE A 179 0.53 20.15 -9.46
N ARG A 180 -0.41 19.48 -10.11
CA ARG A 180 -1.68 19.07 -9.47
C ARG A 180 -1.48 17.97 -8.41
N LEU A 181 -0.64 16.98 -8.70
CA LEU A 181 -0.44 15.82 -7.82
C LEU A 181 0.72 15.99 -6.83
N PHE A 182 1.64 16.92 -7.10
CA PHE A 182 2.81 17.12 -6.24
C PHE A 182 2.46 17.34 -4.76
N PRO A 183 1.48 18.19 -4.39
CA PRO A 183 1.13 18.39 -2.98
C PRO A 183 0.60 17.13 -2.31
N VAL A 184 -0.08 16.26 -3.07
CA VAL A 184 -0.67 15.01 -2.55
C VAL A 184 0.42 13.97 -2.33
N HIS A 185 1.23 13.69 -3.35
CA HIS A 185 2.31 12.69 -3.28
C HIS A 185 3.45 13.13 -2.35
N ASN A 186 3.65 14.44 -2.16
CA ASN A 186 4.71 14.99 -1.33
C ASN A 186 4.18 15.59 -0.02
N LYS A 187 3.07 15.04 0.49
CA LYS A 187 2.43 15.47 1.73
C LYS A 187 3.34 15.23 2.94
N TYR A 188 3.99 14.07 3.01
CA TYR A 188 4.74 13.63 4.17
C TYR A 188 6.23 13.43 3.87
N THR A 189 7.09 13.81 4.81
CA THR A 189 8.49 13.39 4.88
C THR A 189 8.60 11.99 5.50
N ALA A 190 9.80 11.41 5.48
CA ALA A 190 10.04 10.16 6.22
C ALA A 190 9.85 10.33 7.74
N ASP A 191 10.19 11.52 8.28
CA ASP A 191 10.01 11.83 9.70
C ASP A 191 8.55 12.01 10.07
N ASP A 192 7.73 12.59 9.18
CA ASP A 192 6.28 12.67 9.37
C ASP A 192 5.68 11.26 9.45
N TRP A 193 6.10 10.33 8.58
CA TRP A 193 5.65 8.93 8.64
C TRP A 193 6.07 8.24 9.94
N ARG A 194 7.31 8.42 10.40
CA ARG A 194 7.76 7.88 11.69
C ARG A 194 6.92 8.40 12.85
N TRP A 195 6.64 9.70 12.85
CA TRP A 195 5.81 10.32 13.86
C TRP A 195 4.37 9.80 13.82
N LEU A 196 3.73 9.73 12.65
CA LEU A 196 2.37 9.22 12.47
C LEU A 196 2.25 7.77 12.95
N LEU A 197 3.12 6.89 12.47
CA LEU A 197 3.12 5.48 12.85
C LEU A 197 3.34 5.31 14.35
N GLY A 198 4.31 6.00 14.93
CA GLY A 198 4.58 5.96 16.36
C GLY A 198 3.41 6.46 17.21
N LYS A 199 2.77 7.57 16.80
CA LYS A 199 1.57 8.10 17.48
C LYS A 199 0.37 7.17 17.36
N ALA A 200 0.26 6.45 16.25
CA ALA A 200 -0.75 5.40 16.07
C ALA A 200 -0.46 4.14 16.90
N GLY A 201 0.67 4.04 17.61
CA GLY A 201 1.08 2.86 18.38
C GLY A 201 1.61 1.72 17.49
N LEU A 202 2.11 2.05 16.30
CA LEU A 202 2.76 1.15 15.37
C LEU A 202 4.28 1.35 15.45
N ALA A 203 4.96 0.46 16.15
CA ALA A 203 6.42 0.52 16.32
C ALA A 203 7.13 0.09 15.04
N ILE A 204 7.98 0.96 14.50
CA ILE A 204 8.79 0.64 13.32
C ILE A 204 9.90 -0.33 13.72
N ARG A 205 9.98 -1.46 13.03
CA ARG A 205 11.00 -2.49 13.21
C ARG A 205 12.10 -2.38 12.16
N HIS A 206 11.69 -2.15 10.92
CA HIS A 206 12.60 -1.95 9.79
C HIS A 206 12.03 -0.89 8.85
N GLU A 207 12.92 -0.20 8.18
CA GLU A 207 12.57 0.73 7.12
C GLU A 207 13.69 0.83 6.08
N ALA A 208 13.33 1.11 4.84
CA ALA A 208 14.26 1.38 3.76
C ALA A 208 13.67 2.35 2.75
N GLN A 209 14.53 3.09 2.08
CA GLN A 209 14.16 3.86 0.90
C GLN A 209 14.43 3.02 -0.34
N LEU A 210 13.39 2.41 -0.91
CA LEU A 210 13.52 1.53 -2.06
C LEU A 210 13.62 2.30 -3.37
N ARG A 211 13.06 3.52 -3.43
CA ARG A 211 13.10 4.43 -4.57
C ARG A 211 13.20 5.87 -4.08
N ALA A 212 13.64 6.79 -4.94
CA ALA A 212 13.71 8.22 -4.58
C ALA A 212 12.39 8.78 -4.01
N SER A 213 11.25 8.27 -4.49
CA SER A 213 9.91 8.74 -4.14
C SER A 213 9.21 7.91 -3.06
N HIS A 214 9.73 6.73 -2.68
CA HIS A 214 9.02 5.82 -1.79
C HIS A 214 9.91 5.24 -0.71
N ARG A 215 9.34 5.13 0.48
CA ARG A 215 9.93 4.44 1.61
C ARG A 215 9.01 3.32 2.08
N ILE A 216 9.61 2.22 2.50
CA ILE A 216 8.92 1.09 3.09
C ILE A 216 9.17 1.06 4.59
N PHE A 217 8.10 0.77 5.37
CA PHE A 217 8.15 0.63 6.83
C PHE A 217 7.50 -0.69 7.22
N VAL A 218 8.21 -1.49 7.98
CA VAL A 218 7.70 -2.68 8.67
C VAL A 218 7.38 -2.28 10.09
N THR A 219 6.12 -2.39 10.49
CA THR A 219 5.67 -2.00 11.83
C THR A 219 4.90 -3.12 12.51
N THR A 220 4.91 -3.12 13.84
CA THR A 220 4.11 -4.03 14.68
C THR A 220 3.34 -3.21 15.71
N ASP A 221 2.23 -3.75 16.22
CA ASP A 221 1.52 -3.13 17.35
C ASP A 221 2.39 -3.16 18.62
N ASP A 222 2.60 -1.99 19.20
CA ASP A 222 3.44 -1.81 20.39
C ASP A 222 2.74 -2.22 21.70
N SER A 223 1.42 -2.38 21.70
CA SER A 223 0.65 -2.70 22.91
C SER A 223 0.99 -4.08 23.49
N HIS A 224 1.37 -5.04 22.63
CA HIS A 224 1.74 -6.39 23.05
C HIS A 224 3.14 -6.50 23.69
N GLN A 225 4.00 -5.48 23.56
CA GLN A 225 5.32 -5.46 24.21
C GLN A 225 5.31 -4.84 25.62
N ARG A 226 4.33 -4.02 25.96
CA ARG A 226 4.21 -3.39 27.28
C ARG A 226 3.57 -4.30 28.33
N ALA A 227 3.10 -5.49 27.93
CA ALA A 227 2.43 -6.46 28.79
C ALA A 227 3.35 -7.65 29.21
N ARG A 228 4.65 -7.55 28.95
CA ARG A 228 5.66 -8.51 29.39
C ARG A 228 6.67 -7.79 30.32
#